data_ec73694ee6179e818a31e513da2f874c
#
_entry.id   ec73694ee6179e818a31e513da2f874c
#
_cell.length_a   1.000
_cell.length_b   1.000
_cell.length_c   1.000
_cell.angle_alpha   90.00
_cell.angle_beta   90.00
_cell.angle_gamma   90.00
#
_symmetry.space_group_name_H-M   'P 1'
#
loop_
_entity.id
_entity.type
_entity.pdbx_description
1 polymer ?
#
loop_
_entity_poly.entity_id
_entity_poly.type
_entity_poly.pdbx_seq_one_letter_code
_entity_poly.pdbx_strand_id
1 'polypeptide(L)'
;MSSLGKIADAVDAYNAHVAAEVTRARTDEKFAAELRARWQRIHETVDWTVSPTGTPLPRLALPRTDDPGDIAEYLLGQGLPGEFPYANAAYREMYLDRGTGHASGPAATASEEPMRLFAGLGLAEDTNARFHYLGTHQKSLRLSTAFDGPTLYGLDSDHEGVLGKVGEGGVAIDTVEDMTRLFAGFDLTRKDASVSMTMNAPAPVILAMFIAAAKHRFGPDCVPNLRGTIQADMLKEVQAQNEVIFPIDASLRFLCDMIEWCVPNMPRWYPVSISGYHIAEAGATPVQQAAFTLSNGFTYVELLRARGADVNQIGPRLSFFLDCGLDVEYLVLGRVCRRLWAIGMRDAFGANAKAQVLKLHTQTSGRSLIAAEFQNNLTRTAVELMLSYLNYTNSCHSNSADEPFTTPTEKYATLASHGQSIIMEESGVFKHMMNMFGGAPGLLILEQQVEKAILAVFREMDTLGGVLAAQEQRYQRSKIQEAGHAYEKQIYSGARPIIGLNKYKSDEPMPSVPLARTSPKKQRLQVERLRAFKKKNAKKSPDALQKLENVARGNGNVFAELISTVEVCSLGQITACLTNVVGKFRPMV
;
A
#
# COMPACT_ATOMS: atom_id res chain seq x y z
N MET A 1 2.39 -6.59 -26.26
CA MET A 1 1.14 -7.33 -25.98
C MET A 1 1.01 -7.41 -24.49
N SER A 2 -0.16 -7.10 -23.96
CA SER A 2 -0.44 -7.20 -22.52
C SER A 2 -0.36 -8.64 -22.02
N SER A 3 0.09 -8.84 -20.78
CA SER A 3 0.09 -10.16 -20.14
C SER A 3 -1.23 -10.49 -19.46
N LEU A 4 -2.20 -9.56 -19.40
CA LEU A 4 -3.43 -9.75 -18.61
C LEU A 4 -4.27 -10.94 -19.08
N GLY A 5 -4.42 -11.12 -20.39
CA GLY A 5 -5.06 -12.31 -20.96
C GLY A 5 -4.33 -13.60 -20.57
N LYS A 6 -3.00 -13.62 -20.71
CA LYS A 6 -2.17 -14.77 -20.31
C LYS A 6 -2.28 -15.09 -18.82
N ILE A 7 -2.36 -14.06 -17.97
CA ILE A 7 -2.54 -14.24 -16.52
C ILE A 7 -3.92 -14.84 -16.24
N ALA A 8 -4.97 -14.32 -16.89
CA ALA A 8 -6.31 -14.87 -16.73
C ALA A 8 -6.38 -16.34 -17.17
N ASP A 9 -5.76 -16.68 -18.30
CA ASP A 9 -5.67 -18.05 -18.79
C ASP A 9 -4.85 -18.96 -17.86
N ALA A 10 -3.77 -18.45 -17.28
CA ALA A 10 -2.96 -19.19 -16.30
C ALA A 10 -3.76 -19.49 -15.03
N VAL A 11 -4.58 -18.54 -14.56
CA VAL A 11 -5.45 -18.75 -13.40
C VAL A 11 -6.54 -19.78 -13.72
N ASP A 12 -7.18 -19.71 -14.90
CA ASP A 12 -8.17 -20.70 -15.31
C ASP A 12 -7.57 -22.10 -15.46
N ALA A 13 -6.36 -22.20 -16.03
CA ALA A 13 -5.63 -23.45 -16.14
C ALA A 13 -5.28 -24.03 -14.75
N TYR A 14 -4.89 -23.16 -13.82
CA TYR A 14 -4.63 -23.59 -12.43
C TYR A 14 -5.90 -24.06 -11.73
N ASN A 15 -7.01 -23.36 -11.89
CA ASN A 15 -8.32 -23.75 -11.35
C ASN A 15 -8.77 -25.11 -11.93
N ALA A 16 -8.58 -25.32 -13.22
CA ALA A 16 -8.89 -26.60 -13.86
C ALA A 16 -8.00 -27.73 -13.32
N HIS A 17 -6.72 -27.45 -13.09
CA HIS A 17 -5.81 -28.40 -12.44
C HIS A 17 -6.26 -28.76 -11.02
N VAL A 18 -6.60 -27.77 -10.19
CA VAL A 18 -7.15 -28.01 -8.84
C VAL A 18 -8.39 -28.88 -8.90
N ALA A 19 -9.35 -28.58 -9.79
CA ALA A 19 -10.57 -29.37 -9.95
C ALA A 19 -10.30 -30.82 -10.40
N ALA A 20 -9.30 -31.01 -11.29
CA ALA A 20 -8.87 -32.35 -11.71
C ALA A 20 -8.26 -33.15 -10.54
N GLU A 21 -7.40 -32.51 -9.74
CA GLU A 21 -6.79 -33.15 -8.57
C GLU A 21 -7.83 -33.45 -7.47
N VAL A 22 -8.84 -32.59 -7.28
CA VAL A 22 -10.00 -32.86 -6.40
C VAL A 22 -10.76 -34.10 -6.87
N THR A 23 -11.03 -34.22 -8.16
CA THR A 23 -11.70 -35.40 -8.75
C THR A 23 -10.84 -36.64 -8.59
N ARG A 24 -9.54 -36.55 -8.89
CA ARG A 24 -8.59 -37.65 -8.69
C ARG A 24 -8.50 -38.10 -7.25
N ALA A 25 -8.51 -37.15 -6.31
CA ALA A 25 -8.48 -37.46 -4.88
C ALA A 25 -9.70 -38.29 -4.41
N ARG A 26 -10.84 -38.14 -5.09
CA ARG A 26 -12.07 -38.91 -4.80
C ARG A 26 -12.17 -40.24 -5.54
N THR A 27 -11.35 -40.47 -6.59
CA THR A 27 -11.45 -41.64 -7.47
C THR A 27 -10.21 -42.55 -7.45
N ASP A 28 -9.04 -42.06 -7.04
CA ASP A 28 -7.79 -42.80 -6.93
C ASP A 28 -7.47 -43.07 -5.44
N GLU A 29 -7.72 -44.27 -4.99
CA GLU A 29 -7.51 -44.71 -3.59
C GLU A 29 -6.07 -44.49 -3.09
N LYS A 30 -5.07 -44.71 -3.94
CA LYS A 30 -3.67 -44.51 -3.58
C LYS A 30 -3.38 -43.03 -3.33
N PHE A 31 -3.83 -42.16 -4.22
CA PHE A 31 -3.67 -40.72 -4.08
C PHE A 31 -4.45 -40.19 -2.85
N ALA A 32 -5.67 -40.69 -2.64
CA ALA A 32 -6.48 -40.38 -1.45
C ALA A 32 -5.73 -40.72 -0.15
N ALA A 33 -5.13 -41.91 -0.10
CA ALA A 33 -4.36 -42.35 1.10
C ALA A 33 -3.11 -41.45 1.32
N GLU A 34 -2.40 -41.06 0.25
CA GLU A 34 -1.25 -40.16 0.35
C GLU A 34 -1.68 -38.78 0.88
N LEU A 35 -2.80 -38.23 0.40
CA LEU A 35 -3.37 -36.95 0.84
C LEU A 35 -3.78 -37.00 2.32
N ARG A 36 -4.52 -38.04 2.75
CA ARG A 36 -4.91 -38.21 4.14
C ARG A 36 -3.70 -38.33 5.05
N ALA A 37 -2.69 -39.10 4.65
CA ALA A 37 -1.46 -39.22 5.43
C ALA A 37 -0.69 -37.89 5.52
N ARG A 38 -0.64 -37.11 4.45
CA ARG A 38 -0.08 -35.74 4.47
C ARG A 38 -0.89 -34.83 5.40
N TRP A 39 -2.21 -34.86 5.29
CA TRP A 39 -3.12 -34.06 6.10
C TRP A 39 -2.99 -34.37 7.60
N GLN A 40 -2.94 -35.64 7.94
CA GLN A 40 -2.71 -36.10 9.33
C GLN A 40 -1.37 -35.56 9.85
N ARG A 41 -0.28 -35.71 9.09
CA ARG A 41 1.03 -35.15 9.50
C ARG A 41 0.98 -33.65 9.74
N ILE A 42 0.26 -32.89 8.89
CA ILE A 42 0.08 -31.44 9.08
C ILE A 42 -0.62 -31.19 10.43
N HIS A 43 -1.71 -31.90 10.73
CA HIS A 43 -2.42 -31.78 12.01
C HIS A 43 -1.55 -32.12 13.22
N GLU A 44 -0.74 -33.17 13.13
CA GLU A 44 0.16 -33.59 14.18
C GLU A 44 1.32 -32.60 14.45
N THR A 45 1.68 -31.78 13.45
CA THR A 45 2.73 -30.76 13.56
C THR A 45 2.22 -29.38 14.00
N VAL A 46 0.90 -29.23 14.22
CA VAL A 46 0.33 -27.97 14.71
C VAL A 46 0.65 -27.81 16.19
N ASP A 47 1.37 -26.75 16.51
CA ASP A 47 1.60 -26.34 17.88
C ASP A 47 0.31 -25.87 18.55
N TRP A 48 0.25 -26.07 19.87
CA TRP A 48 -0.87 -25.64 20.70
C TRP A 48 -0.44 -24.53 21.64
N THR A 49 -1.38 -23.64 21.94
CA THR A 49 -1.25 -22.60 22.96
C THR A 49 -2.46 -22.61 23.88
N VAL A 50 -2.40 -21.81 24.93
CA VAL A 50 -3.52 -21.67 25.86
C VAL A 50 -3.94 -20.20 25.86
N SER A 51 -5.24 -19.95 25.70
CA SER A 51 -5.78 -18.59 25.79
C SER A 51 -5.64 -18.03 27.22
N PRO A 52 -5.73 -16.72 27.43
CA PRO A 52 -5.69 -16.12 28.77
C PRO A 52 -6.74 -16.68 29.73
N THR A 53 -7.83 -17.24 29.21
CA THR A 53 -8.93 -17.85 29.99
C THR A 53 -8.78 -19.35 30.16
N GLY A 54 -7.64 -19.96 29.76
CA GLY A 54 -7.34 -21.36 29.95
C GLY A 54 -7.82 -22.31 28.85
N THR A 55 -8.34 -21.78 27.73
CA THR A 55 -8.79 -22.64 26.61
C THR A 55 -7.60 -23.08 25.75
N PRO A 56 -7.38 -24.38 25.51
CA PRO A 56 -6.36 -24.88 24.61
C PRO A 56 -6.79 -24.57 23.13
N LEU A 57 -5.90 -23.96 22.37
CA LEU A 57 -6.13 -23.56 20.98
C LEU A 57 -4.99 -24.06 20.09
N PRO A 58 -5.28 -24.60 18.89
CA PRO A 58 -4.24 -24.86 17.90
C PRO A 58 -3.71 -23.52 17.36
N ARG A 59 -2.41 -23.39 17.19
CA ARG A 59 -1.83 -22.16 16.61
C ARG A 59 -2.18 -21.96 15.13
N LEU A 60 -2.61 -23.03 14.46
CA LEU A 60 -3.11 -23.00 13.08
C LEU A 60 -4.46 -23.71 13.03
N ALA A 61 -5.50 -22.99 12.67
CA ALA A 61 -6.81 -23.58 12.39
C ALA A 61 -6.77 -24.26 11.02
N LEU A 62 -7.19 -25.52 10.97
CA LEU A 62 -7.29 -26.32 9.76
C LEU A 62 -8.73 -26.80 9.59
N PRO A 63 -9.23 -26.94 8.35
CA PRO A 63 -10.53 -27.55 8.09
C PRO A 63 -10.60 -28.96 8.71
N ARG A 64 -11.75 -29.26 9.31
CA ARG A 64 -12.02 -30.61 9.83
C ARG A 64 -12.72 -31.42 8.73
N THR A 65 -11.93 -32.11 7.93
CA THR A 65 -12.45 -32.97 6.85
C THR A 65 -11.58 -34.21 6.71
N ASP A 66 -12.22 -35.34 6.40
CA ASP A 66 -11.58 -36.59 6.02
C ASP A 66 -11.76 -36.90 4.53
N ASP A 67 -12.53 -36.07 3.82
CA ASP A 67 -12.70 -36.17 2.37
C ASP A 67 -11.42 -35.78 1.65
N PRO A 68 -10.80 -36.67 0.86
CA PRO A 68 -9.54 -36.37 0.19
C PRO A 68 -9.69 -35.27 -0.89
N GLY A 69 -10.90 -35.10 -1.46
CA GLY A 69 -11.17 -33.99 -2.37
C GLY A 69 -11.15 -32.64 -1.69
N ASP A 70 -11.77 -32.53 -0.50
CA ASP A 70 -11.74 -31.29 0.28
C ASP A 70 -10.32 -30.96 0.77
N ILE A 71 -9.55 -31.99 1.12
CA ILE A 71 -8.12 -31.84 1.48
C ILE A 71 -7.33 -31.31 0.29
N ALA A 72 -7.54 -31.88 -0.91
CA ALA A 72 -6.90 -31.44 -2.14
C ALA A 72 -7.27 -29.99 -2.49
N GLU A 73 -8.57 -29.66 -2.44
CA GLU A 73 -9.07 -28.30 -2.69
C GLU A 73 -8.42 -27.27 -1.74
N TYR A 74 -8.35 -27.57 -0.46
CA TYR A 74 -7.74 -26.69 0.52
C TYR A 74 -6.23 -26.52 0.29
N LEU A 75 -5.49 -27.63 0.15
CA LEU A 75 -4.03 -27.58 0.02
C LEU A 75 -3.56 -26.96 -1.31
N LEU A 76 -4.27 -27.20 -2.39
CA LEU A 76 -3.93 -26.67 -3.71
C LEU A 76 -4.62 -25.32 -3.99
N GLY A 77 -5.90 -25.21 -3.68
CA GLY A 77 -6.68 -24.01 -3.97
C GLY A 77 -6.34 -22.81 -3.10
N GLN A 78 -6.09 -23.03 -1.81
CA GLN A 78 -5.79 -21.95 -0.85
C GLN A 78 -4.36 -21.96 -0.32
N GLY A 79 -3.78 -23.14 -0.14
CA GLY A 79 -2.48 -23.34 0.51
C GLY A 79 -2.51 -23.11 2.03
N LEU A 80 -1.53 -23.63 2.73
CA LEU A 80 -1.29 -23.25 4.12
C LEU A 80 -0.79 -21.80 4.20
N PRO A 81 -0.93 -21.10 5.34
CA PRO A 81 -0.33 -19.78 5.51
C PRO A 81 1.17 -19.80 5.17
N GLY A 82 1.60 -18.91 4.28
CA GLY A 82 2.97 -18.84 3.78
C GLY A 82 3.32 -19.83 2.66
N GLU A 83 2.38 -20.63 2.19
CA GLU A 83 2.55 -21.55 1.07
C GLU A 83 1.73 -21.11 -0.15
N PHE A 84 2.24 -21.45 -1.35
CA PHE A 84 1.55 -21.17 -2.61
C PHE A 84 0.14 -21.82 -2.60
N PRO A 85 -0.90 -21.13 -3.07
CA PRO A 85 -0.95 -19.82 -3.73
C PRO A 85 -1.09 -18.62 -2.78
N TYR A 86 -0.75 -18.73 -1.52
CA TYR A 86 -0.72 -17.70 -0.48
C TYR A 86 -2.08 -17.06 -0.14
N ALA A 87 -3.19 -17.67 -0.53
CA ALA A 87 -4.51 -17.11 -0.22
C ALA A 87 -4.70 -16.89 1.27
N ASN A 88 -4.32 -17.86 2.10
CA ASN A 88 -4.51 -17.82 3.55
C ASN A 88 -3.61 -16.77 4.27
N ALA A 89 -2.37 -16.58 3.86
CA ALA A 89 -1.49 -15.51 4.34
C ALA A 89 -0.19 -15.48 3.53
N ALA A 90 0.49 -14.33 3.51
CA ALA A 90 1.80 -14.18 2.91
C ALA A 90 2.91 -14.96 3.65
N TYR A 91 2.76 -15.15 4.96
CA TYR A 91 3.73 -15.82 5.84
C TYR A 91 3.03 -16.71 6.84
N ARG A 92 3.77 -17.75 7.33
CA ARG A 92 3.23 -18.81 8.21
C ARG A 92 2.72 -18.29 9.55
N GLU A 93 3.35 -17.28 10.14
CA GLU A 93 3.08 -16.83 11.52
C GLU A 93 2.97 -15.30 11.62
N MET A 94 2.08 -14.68 10.82
CA MET A 94 2.06 -13.21 10.68
C MET A 94 1.78 -12.45 11.99
N TYR A 95 0.81 -12.88 12.79
CA TYR A 95 0.37 -12.13 13.97
C TYR A 95 0.54 -12.90 15.28
N LEU A 96 0.95 -14.16 15.20
CA LEU A 96 1.07 -15.02 16.37
C LEU A 96 2.08 -14.47 17.37
N ASP A 97 1.70 -14.47 18.64
CA ASP A 97 2.62 -14.18 19.73
C ASP A 97 3.65 -15.31 19.84
N ARG A 98 4.92 -14.97 19.68
CA ARG A 98 6.01 -15.97 19.66
C ARG A 98 6.45 -16.42 21.05
N GLY A 99 5.86 -15.86 22.13
CA GLY A 99 6.37 -16.17 23.47
C GLY A 99 7.87 -15.88 23.61
N THR A 100 8.39 -15.76 24.79
CA THR A 100 9.80 -15.43 25.06
C THR A 100 10.80 -16.56 24.75
N GLY A 101 10.43 -17.60 23.96
CA GLY A 101 11.18 -18.84 24.00
C GLY A 101 11.74 -19.45 22.71
N HIS A 102 11.22 -19.22 21.54
CA HIS A 102 11.74 -19.95 20.36
C HIS A 102 11.69 -19.15 19.06
N ALA A 103 12.74 -18.43 18.78
CA ALA A 103 13.05 -17.93 17.44
C ALA A 103 14.14 -18.81 16.81
N SER A 104 13.75 -19.83 16.07
CA SER A 104 14.68 -20.63 15.27
C SER A 104 14.26 -20.63 13.80
N GLY A 105 14.92 -19.78 13.00
CA GLY A 105 14.78 -19.78 11.54
C GLY A 105 15.27 -18.46 10.91
N PRO A 106 15.83 -18.49 9.68
CA PRO A 106 16.38 -17.31 9.01
C PRO A 106 15.35 -16.26 8.57
N ALA A 107 14.06 -16.45 8.86
CA ALA A 107 12.96 -15.52 8.60
C ALA A 107 12.34 -14.94 9.89
N ALA A 108 13.04 -15.03 11.02
CA ALA A 108 12.61 -14.40 12.28
C ALA A 108 12.78 -12.88 12.22
N THR A 109 12.05 -12.22 11.30
CA THR A 109 11.66 -10.84 11.55
C THR A 109 10.69 -10.90 12.72
N ALA A 110 10.99 -10.18 13.80
CA ALA A 110 10.09 -9.97 14.92
C ALA A 110 8.66 -9.81 14.40
N SER A 111 7.66 -10.35 15.11
CA SER A 111 6.25 -10.17 14.75
C SER A 111 6.04 -8.69 14.49
N GLU A 112 5.93 -8.31 13.21
CA GLU A 112 5.77 -6.92 12.85
C GLU A 112 4.35 -6.56 13.26
N GLU A 113 4.22 -5.72 14.28
CA GLU A 113 2.93 -5.12 14.58
C GLU A 113 2.41 -4.49 13.29
N PRO A 114 1.22 -4.85 12.81
CA PRO A 114 0.70 -4.32 11.54
C PRO A 114 0.36 -2.84 11.62
N MET A 115 0.27 -2.28 12.84
CA MET A 115 -0.11 -0.90 13.08
C MET A 115 0.83 0.10 12.42
N ARG A 116 0.25 1.03 11.66
CA ARG A 116 0.94 2.14 11.03
C ARG A 116 0.07 3.38 11.09
N LEU A 117 0.65 4.51 11.47
CA LEU A 117 -0.04 5.79 11.52
C LEU A 117 0.65 6.79 10.60
N PHE A 118 -0.15 7.47 9.80
CA PHE A 118 0.30 8.59 9.00
C PHE A 118 0.25 9.88 9.81
N ALA A 119 1.26 10.72 9.62
CA ALA A 119 1.29 12.08 10.11
C ALA A 119 1.81 13.01 9.01
N GLY A 120 1.22 14.18 8.91
CA GLY A 120 1.64 15.22 8.01
C GLY A 120 0.85 16.48 8.30
N LEU A 121 1.52 17.50 8.81
CA LEU A 121 0.94 18.81 9.09
C LEU A 121 2.07 19.85 9.18
N GLY A 122 1.77 21.05 8.77
CA GLY A 122 2.64 22.20 8.99
C GLY A 122 4.02 22.09 8.34
N LEU A 123 5.02 22.53 9.06
CA LEU A 123 6.40 22.41 8.67
C LEU A 123 7.01 21.08 9.12
N ALA A 124 8.22 20.79 8.67
CA ALA A 124 8.91 19.54 8.98
C ALA A 124 9.02 19.26 10.49
N GLU A 125 9.29 20.27 11.31
CA GLU A 125 9.35 20.15 12.76
C GLU A 125 8.00 19.91 13.44
N ASP A 126 6.88 20.35 12.86
CA ASP A 126 5.54 20.08 13.40
C ASP A 126 5.20 18.61 13.23
N THR A 127 5.46 18.07 12.05
CA THR A 127 5.28 16.65 11.77
C THR A 127 6.29 15.79 12.57
N ASN A 128 7.53 16.25 12.73
CA ASN A 128 8.52 15.59 13.57
C ASN A 128 8.03 15.49 15.04
N ALA A 129 7.49 16.57 15.60
CA ALA A 129 6.92 16.56 16.95
C ALA A 129 5.74 15.58 17.06
N ARG A 130 4.89 15.50 16.02
CA ARG A 130 3.79 14.52 15.96
C ARG A 130 4.33 13.08 15.91
N PHE A 131 5.39 12.81 15.18
CA PHE A 131 6.04 11.51 15.17
C PHE A 131 6.57 11.11 16.55
N HIS A 132 7.21 12.03 17.26
CA HIS A 132 7.65 11.78 18.63
C HIS A 132 6.49 11.49 19.56
N TYR A 133 5.40 12.26 19.47
CA TYR A 133 4.19 12.06 20.27
C TYR A 133 3.56 10.69 20.01
N LEU A 134 3.31 10.34 18.74
CA LEU A 134 2.67 9.06 18.37
C LEU A 134 3.59 7.86 18.63
N GLY A 135 4.91 8.05 18.50
CA GLY A 135 5.91 6.99 18.69
C GLY A 135 6.16 6.62 20.14
N THR A 136 5.72 7.41 21.12
CA THR A 136 6.01 7.22 22.55
C THR A 136 5.53 5.86 23.07
N HIS A 137 4.47 5.30 22.48
CA HIS A 137 3.85 4.05 22.88
C HIS A 137 4.08 2.89 21.89
N GLN A 138 4.86 3.11 20.84
CA GLN A 138 5.13 2.09 19.82
C GLN A 138 6.40 1.30 20.13
N LYS A 139 6.34 -0.03 20.04
CA LYS A 139 7.51 -0.91 20.19
C LYS A 139 8.48 -0.80 19.01
N SER A 140 7.97 -0.50 17.80
CA SER A 140 8.74 -0.35 16.57
C SER A 140 8.62 1.08 16.03
N LEU A 141 9.70 1.61 15.43
CA LEU A 141 9.71 2.94 14.85
C LEU A 141 9.08 2.94 13.44
N ARG A 142 7.81 3.35 13.33
CA ARG A 142 7.08 3.39 12.05
C ARG A 142 6.62 4.80 11.73
N LEU A 143 7.39 5.49 10.88
CA LEU A 143 7.19 6.88 10.49
C LEU A 143 6.53 6.93 9.11
N SER A 144 5.25 7.29 9.04
CA SER A 144 4.52 7.40 7.78
C SER A 144 4.13 8.86 7.54
N THR A 145 4.55 9.40 6.40
CA THR A 145 4.47 10.83 6.10
C THR A 145 3.44 11.11 5.02
N ALA A 146 2.51 12.03 5.28
CA ALA A 146 1.68 12.70 4.29
C ALA A 146 2.26 14.09 3.98
N PHE A 147 2.28 14.47 2.71
CA PHE A 147 2.84 15.73 2.22
C PHE A 147 1.75 16.69 1.81
N ASP A 148 2.03 17.98 1.89
CA ASP A 148 1.08 19.04 1.48
C ASP A 148 0.93 19.14 -0.04
N GLY A 149 -0.12 19.83 -0.48
CA GLY A 149 -0.42 19.96 -1.90
C GLY A 149 0.73 20.54 -2.73
N PRO A 150 1.41 21.64 -2.34
CA PRO A 150 2.56 22.13 -3.07
C PRO A 150 3.64 21.08 -3.27
N THR A 151 4.01 20.34 -2.23
CA THR A 151 5.01 19.24 -2.30
C THR A 151 4.55 18.12 -3.24
N LEU A 152 3.27 17.70 -3.17
CA LEU A 152 2.71 16.65 -4.05
C LEU A 152 2.75 17.02 -5.53
N TYR A 153 2.60 18.32 -5.85
CA TYR A 153 2.69 18.83 -7.23
C TYR A 153 4.11 19.26 -7.63
N GLY A 154 5.11 19.00 -6.81
CA GLY A 154 6.50 19.33 -7.10
C GLY A 154 6.75 20.84 -7.17
N LEU A 155 5.98 21.62 -6.42
CA LEU A 155 6.08 23.07 -6.34
C LEU A 155 6.81 23.51 -5.08
N ASP A 156 7.65 24.52 -5.22
CA ASP A 156 8.28 25.17 -4.07
C ASP A 156 7.26 26.05 -3.31
N SER A 157 7.45 26.19 -2.00
CA SER A 157 6.58 27.01 -1.14
C SER A 157 6.57 28.51 -1.49
N ASP A 158 7.53 28.99 -2.29
CA ASP A 158 7.56 30.37 -2.81
C ASP A 158 6.93 30.51 -4.21
N HIS A 159 6.34 29.44 -4.74
CA HIS A 159 5.62 29.48 -6.02
C HIS A 159 4.37 30.37 -5.89
N GLU A 160 4.04 31.11 -6.95
CA GLU A 160 2.88 31.99 -6.98
C GLU A 160 1.57 31.22 -6.70
N GLY A 161 0.76 31.74 -5.78
CA GLY A 161 -0.56 31.20 -5.44
C GLY A 161 -0.60 30.00 -4.50
N VAL A 162 0.55 29.48 -3.99
CA VAL A 162 0.55 28.31 -3.10
C VAL A 162 0.68 28.64 -1.60
N LEU A 163 1.01 29.88 -1.23
CA LEU A 163 1.34 30.24 0.15
C LEU A 163 0.29 29.75 1.17
N GLY A 164 -1.00 29.97 0.90
CA GLY A 164 -2.08 29.52 1.79
C GLY A 164 -2.31 28.01 1.85
N LYS A 165 -1.58 27.24 1.04
CA LYS A 165 -1.63 25.76 1.00
C LYS A 165 -0.40 25.10 1.62
N VAL A 166 0.63 25.89 1.96
CA VAL A 166 1.87 25.40 2.55
C VAL A 166 1.60 24.81 3.93
N GLY A 167 1.91 23.51 4.10
CA GLY A 167 1.67 22.76 5.34
C GLY A 167 0.21 22.40 5.60
N GLU A 168 -0.69 22.57 4.62
CA GLU A 168 -2.10 22.19 4.74
C GLU A 168 -2.32 20.77 4.21
N GLY A 169 -2.98 19.93 5.02
CA GLY A 169 -3.26 18.52 4.66
C GLY A 169 -2.05 17.61 4.64
N GLY A 170 -0.86 18.10 4.96
CA GLY A 170 0.40 17.37 4.97
C GLY A 170 1.57 18.26 5.35
N VAL A 171 2.79 17.71 5.34
CA VAL A 171 4.02 18.44 5.64
C VAL A 171 4.60 19.10 4.39
N ALA A 172 5.04 20.34 4.52
CA ALA A 172 5.76 21.08 3.48
C ALA A 172 7.25 20.64 3.42
N ILE A 173 7.71 20.21 2.24
CA ILE A 173 9.11 19.83 1.98
C ILE A 173 9.57 20.47 0.67
N ASP A 174 10.46 21.43 0.76
CA ASP A 174 11.08 22.09 -0.38
C ASP A 174 12.49 21.57 -0.68
N THR A 175 13.22 21.16 0.36
CA THR A 175 14.66 20.91 0.29
C THR A 175 15.10 19.72 1.17
N VAL A 176 16.32 19.24 0.94
CA VAL A 176 16.98 18.24 1.80
C VAL A 176 17.09 18.70 3.27
N GLU A 177 17.14 20.02 3.53
CA GLU A 177 17.17 20.55 4.90
C GLU A 177 15.85 20.34 5.62
N ASP A 178 14.70 20.42 4.92
CA ASP A 178 13.39 20.11 5.49
C ASP A 178 13.25 18.62 5.77
N MET A 179 13.73 17.78 4.86
CA MET A 179 13.76 16.32 5.06
C MET A 179 14.62 15.94 6.28
N THR A 180 15.74 16.64 6.50
CA THR A 180 16.60 16.44 7.67
C THR A 180 15.88 16.83 8.97
N ARG A 181 15.09 17.93 8.97
CA ARG A 181 14.27 18.35 10.12
C ARG A 181 13.14 17.37 10.40
N LEU A 182 12.51 16.85 9.34
CA LEU A 182 11.39 15.91 9.45
C LEU A 182 11.77 14.66 10.27
N PHE A 183 12.95 14.13 10.05
CA PHE A 183 13.42 12.92 10.74
C PHE A 183 14.42 13.19 11.86
N ALA A 184 14.52 14.43 12.34
CA ALA A 184 15.42 14.79 13.44
C ALA A 184 15.08 13.97 14.71
N GLY A 185 16.11 13.48 15.40
CA GLY A 185 15.95 12.69 16.63
C GLY A 185 15.76 11.18 16.41
N PHE A 186 15.40 10.72 15.23
CA PHE A 186 15.15 9.30 14.95
C PHE A 186 16.38 8.60 14.36
N ASP A 187 16.74 7.44 14.84
CA ASP A 187 17.72 6.56 14.18
C ASP A 187 17.00 5.71 13.11
N LEU A 188 17.18 6.14 11.85
CA LEU A 188 16.55 5.48 10.69
C LEU A 188 17.25 4.19 10.27
N THR A 189 18.41 3.88 10.85
CA THR A 189 19.21 2.68 10.53
C THR A 189 18.87 1.49 11.42
N ARG A 190 18.05 1.68 12.44
CA ARG A 190 17.57 0.61 13.33
C ARG A 190 16.84 -0.47 12.54
N LYS A 191 16.98 -1.73 12.98
CA LYS A 191 16.33 -2.89 12.32
C LYS A 191 14.80 -2.82 12.36
N ASP A 192 14.24 -2.19 13.38
CA ASP A 192 12.81 -2.00 13.61
C ASP A 192 12.28 -0.65 13.10
N ALA A 193 13.15 0.22 12.54
CA ALA A 193 12.74 1.46 11.90
C ALA A 193 12.20 1.22 10.48
N SER A 194 11.10 1.88 10.14
CA SER A 194 10.51 1.85 8.80
C SER A 194 9.87 3.20 8.47
N VAL A 195 10.27 3.80 7.36
CA VAL A 195 9.71 5.06 6.86
C VAL A 195 8.77 4.77 5.70
N SER A 196 7.59 5.40 5.70
CA SER A 196 6.63 5.33 4.58
C SER A 196 6.31 6.73 4.09
N MET A 197 6.27 6.93 2.80
CA MET A 197 6.03 8.24 2.18
C MET A 197 4.92 8.13 1.14
N THR A 198 3.81 8.87 1.37
CA THR A 198 2.72 8.99 0.39
C THR A 198 3.08 10.08 -0.62
N MET A 199 3.77 9.71 -1.68
CA MET A 199 4.28 10.61 -2.70
C MET A 199 4.29 9.91 -4.05
N ASN A 200 3.80 10.57 -5.09
CA ASN A 200 3.68 9.97 -6.42
C ASN A 200 4.53 10.70 -7.46
N ALA A 201 4.03 11.72 -8.12
CA ALA A 201 4.75 12.35 -9.23
C ALA A 201 6.19 12.80 -8.88
N PRO A 202 6.46 13.51 -7.79
CA PRO A 202 7.81 13.87 -7.39
C PRO A 202 8.51 12.82 -6.50
N ALA A 203 8.00 11.58 -6.42
CA ALA A 203 8.55 10.52 -5.57
C ALA A 203 10.07 10.31 -5.76
N PRO A 204 10.62 10.30 -6.99
CA PRO A 204 12.07 10.17 -7.16
C PRO A 204 12.86 11.29 -6.47
N VAL A 205 12.36 12.52 -6.52
CA VAL A 205 13.03 13.68 -5.88
C VAL A 205 12.96 13.57 -4.36
N ILE A 206 11.79 13.24 -3.83
CA ILE A 206 11.58 13.11 -2.37
C ILE A 206 12.38 11.94 -1.79
N LEU A 207 12.45 10.81 -2.48
CA LEU A 207 13.30 9.69 -2.05
C LEU A 207 14.79 10.05 -2.11
N ALA A 208 15.23 10.78 -3.13
CA ALA A 208 16.60 11.28 -3.20
C ALA A 208 16.92 12.22 -2.04
N MET A 209 16.02 13.14 -1.66
CA MET A 209 16.16 13.99 -0.48
C MET A 209 16.24 13.18 0.82
N PHE A 210 15.42 12.13 0.95
CA PHE A 210 15.46 11.24 2.11
C PHE A 210 16.80 10.51 2.23
N ILE A 211 17.34 9.99 1.12
CA ILE A 211 18.65 9.34 1.08
C ILE A 211 19.76 10.34 1.44
N ALA A 212 19.72 11.55 0.88
CA ALA A 212 20.68 12.60 1.16
C ALA A 212 20.66 13.00 2.65
N ALA A 213 19.48 13.26 3.21
CA ALA A 213 19.30 13.56 4.63
C ALA A 213 19.81 12.44 5.56
N ALA A 214 19.56 11.18 5.20
CA ALA A 214 20.09 10.04 5.94
C ALA A 214 21.62 9.95 5.86
N LYS A 215 22.22 10.16 4.68
CA LYS A 215 23.67 10.19 4.50
C LYS A 215 24.35 11.30 5.31
N HIS A 216 23.75 12.48 5.37
CA HIS A 216 24.28 13.60 6.18
C HIS A 216 24.38 13.24 7.65
N ARG A 217 23.46 12.44 8.15
CA ARG A 217 23.38 12.12 9.57
C ARG A 217 24.11 10.83 9.95
N PHE A 218 24.04 9.81 9.12
CA PHE A 218 24.52 8.46 9.45
C PHE A 218 25.71 8.01 8.58
N GLY A 219 26.16 8.86 7.66
CA GLY A 219 27.22 8.53 6.69
C GLY A 219 26.70 7.76 5.47
N PRO A 220 27.55 7.63 4.42
CA PRO A 220 27.13 7.03 3.13
C PRO A 220 26.74 5.55 3.25
N ASP A 221 27.31 4.81 4.19
CA ASP A 221 27.08 3.37 4.38
C ASP A 221 25.72 3.05 5.04
N CYS A 222 24.92 4.06 5.38
CA CYS A 222 23.59 3.86 5.95
C CYS A 222 22.56 3.34 4.95
N VAL A 223 22.74 3.60 3.65
CA VAL A 223 21.74 3.39 2.60
C VAL A 223 21.19 1.95 2.56
N PRO A 224 22.02 0.89 2.62
CA PRO A 224 21.50 -0.49 2.63
C PRO A 224 20.69 -0.85 3.89
N ASN A 225 20.81 -0.06 4.96
CA ASN A 225 20.09 -0.28 6.22
C ASN A 225 18.74 0.44 6.27
N LEU A 226 18.51 1.42 5.40
CA LEU A 226 17.25 2.14 5.32
C LEU A 226 16.12 1.20 4.91
N ARG A 227 15.02 1.27 5.66
CA ARG A 227 13.85 0.41 5.47
C ARG A 227 12.60 1.26 5.31
N GLY A 228 11.75 0.89 4.37
CA GLY A 228 10.52 1.62 4.17
C GLY A 228 9.90 1.44 2.80
N THR A 229 9.04 2.40 2.45
CA THR A 229 8.28 2.41 1.21
C THR A 229 8.07 3.85 0.75
N ILE A 230 8.10 4.07 -0.55
CA ILE A 230 7.51 5.26 -1.17
C ILE A 230 6.40 4.81 -2.13
N GLN A 231 5.30 5.57 -2.23
CA GLN A 231 4.15 5.13 -3.01
C GLN A 231 4.45 5.08 -4.51
N ALA A 232 4.83 6.19 -5.11
CA ALA A 232 5.32 6.30 -6.49
C ALA A 232 4.47 5.61 -7.58
N ASP A 233 3.17 5.39 -7.35
CA ASP A 233 2.28 4.70 -8.27
C ASP A 233 1.70 5.68 -9.32
N MET A 234 2.35 5.76 -10.47
CA MET A 234 1.99 6.71 -11.53
C MET A 234 0.73 6.30 -12.29
N LEU A 235 0.46 5.00 -12.44
CA LEU A 235 -0.71 4.53 -13.18
C LEU A 235 -2.01 4.88 -12.44
N LYS A 236 -2.05 4.69 -11.11
CA LYS A 236 -3.24 5.07 -10.32
C LYS A 236 -3.49 6.58 -10.33
N GLU A 237 -2.44 7.40 -10.48
CA GLU A 237 -2.60 8.86 -10.56
C GLU A 237 -3.44 9.27 -11.76
N VAL A 238 -3.15 8.71 -12.92
CA VAL A 238 -3.93 9.00 -14.13
C VAL A 238 -5.32 8.37 -14.07
N GLN A 239 -5.45 7.23 -13.41
CA GLN A 239 -6.73 6.52 -13.29
C GLN A 239 -7.70 7.21 -12.30
N ALA A 240 -7.21 7.76 -11.19
CA ALA A 240 -8.05 8.17 -10.07
C ALA A 240 -7.74 9.56 -9.46
N GLN A 241 -6.47 9.89 -9.16
CA GLN A 241 -6.14 10.99 -8.24
C GLN A 241 -5.73 12.29 -8.93
N ASN A 242 -5.15 12.26 -10.12
CA ASN A 242 -4.69 13.42 -10.92
C ASN A 242 -3.47 14.19 -10.38
N GLU A 243 -2.69 13.67 -9.48
CA GLU A 243 -1.42 14.26 -9.04
C GLU A 243 -0.30 13.94 -10.03
N VAL A 244 -0.48 14.34 -11.29
CA VAL A 244 0.45 14.06 -12.40
C VAL A 244 1.16 15.34 -12.82
N ILE A 245 2.48 15.29 -12.88
CA ILE A 245 3.34 16.44 -13.28
C ILE A 245 3.84 16.25 -14.71
N PHE A 246 4.41 15.08 -15.00
CA PHE A 246 5.05 14.77 -16.28
C PHE A 246 4.16 13.88 -17.15
N PRO A 247 4.38 13.85 -18.48
CA PRO A 247 3.75 12.86 -19.36
C PRO A 247 3.96 11.44 -18.83
N ILE A 248 3.02 10.54 -19.13
CA ILE A 248 3.01 9.18 -18.58
C ILE A 248 4.31 8.44 -18.86
N ASP A 249 4.80 8.48 -20.10
CA ASP A 249 6.03 7.78 -20.50
C ASP A 249 7.24 8.26 -19.69
N ALA A 250 7.35 9.56 -19.48
CA ALA A 250 8.41 10.15 -18.66
C ALA A 250 8.27 9.75 -17.19
N SER A 251 7.04 9.79 -16.66
CA SER A 251 6.75 9.38 -15.29
C SER A 251 7.10 7.92 -15.05
N LEU A 252 6.74 7.03 -15.97
CA LEU A 252 7.08 5.61 -15.91
C LEU A 252 8.59 5.37 -16.06
N ARG A 253 9.28 6.13 -16.91
CA ARG A 253 10.74 6.09 -17.00
C ARG A 253 11.38 6.46 -15.66
N PHE A 254 10.99 7.58 -15.05
CA PHE A 254 11.57 8.04 -13.78
C PHE A 254 11.30 7.05 -12.64
N LEU A 255 10.11 6.44 -12.64
CA LEU A 255 9.78 5.36 -11.70
C LEU A 255 10.68 4.13 -11.92
N CYS A 256 10.84 3.66 -13.16
CA CYS A 256 11.69 2.51 -13.46
C CYS A 256 13.15 2.78 -13.08
N ASP A 257 13.68 3.97 -13.39
CA ASP A 257 15.04 4.39 -13.02
C ASP A 257 15.24 4.34 -11.49
N MET A 258 14.23 4.78 -10.72
CA MET A 258 14.25 4.71 -9.26
C MET A 258 14.22 3.26 -8.75
N ILE A 259 13.35 2.41 -9.31
CA ILE A 259 13.25 1.00 -8.91
C ILE A 259 14.57 0.26 -9.21
N GLU A 260 15.11 0.43 -10.41
CA GLU A 260 16.38 -0.19 -10.84
C GLU A 260 17.55 0.23 -9.95
N TRP A 261 17.58 1.49 -9.52
CA TRP A 261 18.60 1.94 -8.58
C TRP A 261 18.38 1.38 -7.17
N CYS A 262 17.13 1.36 -6.67
CA CYS A 262 16.81 0.92 -5.32
C CYS A 262 17.05 -0.58 -5.10
N VAL A 263 16.80 -1.42 -6.10
CA VAL A 263 16.90 -2.89 -5.96
C VAL A 263 18.28 -3.33 -5.44
N PRO A 264 19.41 -2.92 -6.01
CA PRO A 264 20.73 -3.29 -5.50
C PRO A 264 21.20 -2.47 -4.29
N ASN A 265 20.80 -1.19 -4.17
CA ASN A 265 21.35 -0.27 -3.18
C ASN A 265 20.57 -0.21 -1.87
N MET A 266 19.26 -0.49 -1.90
CA MET A 266 18.34 -0.42 -0.75
C MET A 266 17.58 -1.74 -0.56
N PRO A 267 18.23 -2.81 -0.11
CA PRO A 267 17.64 -4.16 -0.08
C PRO A 267 16.42 -4.29 0.85
N ARG A 268 16.14 -3.31 1.70
CA ARG A 268 15.01 -3.28 2.64
C ARG A 268 13.94 -2.25 2.25
N TRP A 269 14.08 -1.62 1.09
CA TRP A 269 13.17 -0.59 0.61
C TRP A 269 12.19 -1.13 -0.44
N TYR A 270 10.95 -0.67 -0.38
CA TYR A 270 9.93 -0.89 -1.39
C TYR A 270 9.79 0.39 -2.21
N PRO A 271 10.36 0.46 -3.42
CA PRO A 271 10.39 1.69 -4.21
C PRO A 271 9.05 2.01 -4.88
N VAL A 272 8.07 1.11 -4.79
CA VAL A 272 6.70 1.37 -5.22
C VAL A 272 5.71 0.66 -4.30
N SER A 273 4.59 1.34 -4.02
CA SER A 273 3.41 0.76 -3.38
C SER A 273 2.22 0.94 -4.32
N ILE A 274 1.86 -0.14 -5.01
CA ILE A 274 0.83 -0.16 -6.05
C ILE A 274 -0.53 0.00 -5.38
N SER A 275 -1.23 1.09 -5.66
CA SER A 275 -2.28 1.62 -4.79
C SER A 275 -3.67 1.49 -5.38
N GLY A 276 -4.48 0.60 -4.80
CA GLY A 276 -5.91 0.52 -5.02
C GLY A 276 -6.72 1.44 -4.10
N TYR A 277 -6.16 1.86 -2.96
CA TYR A 277 -6.86 2.73 -2.01
C TYR A 277 -7.48 3.97 -2.68
N HIS A 278 -6.68 4.73 -3.44
CA HIS A 278 -7.15 5.93 -4.12
C HIS A 278 -8.16 5.64 -5.24
N ILE A 279 -8.05 4.48 -5.88
CA ILE A 279 -9.00 3.99 -6.89
C ILE A 279 -10.37 3.74 -6.23
N ALA A 280 -10.38 3.10 -5.06
CA ALA A 280 -11.59 2.89 -4.27
C ALA A 280 -12.19 4.21 -3.76
N GLU A 281 -11.35 5.11 -3.21
CA GLU A 281 -11.78 6.43 -2.72
C GLU A 281 -12.38 7.29 -3.85
N ALA A 282 -11.90 7.14 -5.09
CA ALA A 282 -12.46 7.81 -6.26
C ALA A 282 -13.82 7.21 -6.73
N GLY A 283 -14.27 6.09 -6.15
CA GLY A 283 -15.59 5.53 -6.41
C GLY A 283 -15.62 4.09 -6.93
N ALA A 284 -14.47 3.44 -7.16
CA ALA A 284 -14.43 2.07 -7.66
C ALA A 284 -15.09 1.07 -6.70
N THR A 285 -15.64 -0.01 -7.26
CA THR A 285 -16.05 -1.17 -6.47
C THR A 285 -14.84 -1.94 -5.93
N PRO A 286 -15.00 -2.79 -4.90
CA PRO A 286 -13.90 -3.64 -4.41
C PRO A 286 -13.24 -4.48 -5.51
N VAL A 287 -14.05 -5.05 -6.42
CA VAL A 287 -13.55 -5.82 -7.58
C VAL A 287 -12.73 -4.95 -8.54
N GLN A 288 -13.22 -3.77 -8.89
CA GLN A 288 -12.48 -2.82 -9.75
C GLN A 288 -11.18 -2.36 -9.09
N GLN A 289 -11.22 -2.06 -7.81
CA GLN A 289 -10.03 -1.73 -7.02
C GLN A 289 -8.96 -2.82 -7.17
N ALA A 290 -9.31 -4.08 -6.88
CA ALA A 290 -8.38 -5.19 -6.96
C ALA A 290 -7.87 -5.43 -8.39
N ALA A 291 -8.78 -5.41 -9.37
CA ALA A 291 -8.43 -5.65 -10.77
C ALA A 291 -7.47 -4.57 -11.31
N PHE A 292 -7.76 -3.29 -11.09
CA PHE A 292 -6.89 -2.21 -11.56
C PHE A 292 -5.54 -2.19 -10.83
N THR A 293 -5.53 -2.46 -9.53
CA THR A 293 -4.29 -2.51 -8.74
C THR A 293 -3.37 -3.65 -9.19
N LEU A 294 -3.91 -4.86 -9.33
CA LEU A 294 -3.12 -6.01 -9.78
C LEU A 294 -2.63 -5.82 -11.22
N SER A 295 -3.47 -5.30 -12.13
CA SER A 295 -3.06 -5.04 -13.50
C SER A 295 -1.99 -3.97 -13.59
N ASN A 296 -2.03 -2.91 -12.76
CA ASN A 296 -0.95 -1.93 -12.64
C ASN A 296 0.35 -2.62 -12.18
N GLY A 297 0.25 -3.50 -11.18
CA GLY A 297 1.39 -4.28 -10.68
C GLY A 297 2.05 -5.13 -11.76
N PHE A 298 1.27 -5.89 -12.51
CA PHE A 298 1.78 -6.69 -13.62
C PHE A 298 2.37 -5.81 -14.73
N THR A 299 1.78 -4.66 -15.01
CA THR A 299 2.33 -3.69 -15.98
C THR A 299 3.70 -3.16 -15.55
N TYR A 300 3.90 -2.87 -14.26
CA TYR A 300 5.24 -2.49 -13.77
C TYR A 300 6.26 -3.62 -13.91
N VAL A 301 5.87 -4.88 -13.68
CA VAL A 301 6.73 -6.04 -13.93
C VAL A 301 7.10 -6.13 -15.41
N GLU A 302 6.15 -5.95 -16.33
CA GLU A 302 6.39 -5.96 -17.79
C GLU A 302 7.36 -4.85 -18.20
N LEU A 303 7.15 -3.63 -17.73
CA LEU A 303 7.99 -2.48 -18.04
C LEU A 303 9.43 -2.69 -17.58
N LEU A 304 9.63 -3.15 -16.34
CA LEU A 304 10.96 -3.41 -15.79
C LEU A 304 11.64 -4.59 -16.50
N ARG A 305 10.90 -5.65 -16.81
CA ARG A 305 11.42 -6.79 -17.58
C ARG A 305 11.85 -6.38 -19.00
N ALA A 306 11.06 -5.51 -19.65
CA ALA A 306 11.41 -4.98 -20.96
C ALA A 306 12.70 -4.15 -20.94
N ARG A 307 13.07 -3.58 -19.79
CA ARG A 307 14.34 -2.89 -19.55
C ARG A 307 15.48 -3.84 -19.13
N GLY A 308 15.23 -5.14 -19.04
CA GLY A 308 16.23 -6.16 -18.70
C GLY A 308 16.34 -6.50 -17.21
N ALA A 309 15.43 -6.00 -16.37
CA ALA A 309 15.44 -6.32 -14.94
C ALA A 309 14.99 -7.77 -14.67
N ASP A 310 15.62 -8.41 -13.69
CA ASP A 310 15.26 -9.75 -13.23
C ASP A 310 14.00 -9.72 -12.36
N VAL A 311 12.95 -10.42 -12.82
CA VAL A 311 11.68 -10.57 -12.12
C VAL A 311 11.86 -11.06 -10.67
N ASN A 312 12.85 -11.92 -10.43
CA ASN A 312 13.14 -12.47 -9.11
C ASN A 312 13.77 -11.48 -8.13
N GLN A 313 14.35 -10.40 -8.65
CA GLN A 313 14.89 -9.31 -7.84
C GLN A 313 13.88 -8.19 -7.62
N ILE A 314 13.09 -7.84 -8.65
CA ILE A 314 12.10 -6.77 -8.57
C ILE A 314 10.81 -7.20 -7.85
N GLY A 315 10.28 -8.41 -8.12
CA GLY A 315 9.02 -8.89 -7.55
C GLY A 315 8.95 -8.76 -6.02
N PRO A 316 9.97 -9.19 -5.26
CA PRO A 316 9.99 -9.03 -3.80
C PRO A 316 10.06 -7.57 -3.32
N ARG A 317 10.27 -6.60 -4.21
CA ARG A 317 10.35 -5.15 -3.92
C ARG A 317 9.06 -4.40 -4.25
N LEU A 318 8.09 -5.06 -4.82
CA LEU A 318 6.77 -4.50 -5.06
C LEU A 318 5.90 -4.71 -3.81
N SER A 319 5.18 -3.68 -3.42
CA SER A 319 4.17 -3.77 -2.37
C SER A 319 2.83 -3.24 -2.90
N PHE A 320 1.75 -3.62 -2.24
CA PHE A 320 0.40 -3.28 -2.65
C PHE A 320 -0.32 -2.57 -1.52
N PHE A 321 -1.20 -1.65 -1.88
CA PHE A 321 -1.97 -0.86 -0.94
C PHE A 321 -3.45 -0.88 -1.34
N LEU A 322 -4.30 -1.46 -0.50
CA LEU A 322 -5.74 -1.57 -0.72
C LEU A 322 -6.54 -0.81 0.32
N ASP A 323 -7.67 -0.27 -0.10
CA ASP A 323 -8.76 0.14 0.75
C ASP A 323 -9.42 -1.07 1.42
N CYS A 324 -9.97 -0.88 2.60
CA CYS A 324 -10.81 -1.86 3.27
C CYS A 324 -12.04 -1.15 3.83
N GLY A 325 -13.14 -1.24 3.10
CA GLY A 325 -14.44 -0.67 3.46
C GLY A 325 -15.41 -1.69 4.06
N LEU A 326 -16.71 -1.37 4.01
CA LEU A 326 -17.77 -2.15 4.65
C LEU A 326 -18.51 -3.14 3.73
N ASP A 327 -18.11 -3.23 2.45
CA ASP A 327 -18.72 -4.19 1.52
C ASP A 327 -18.22 -5.62 1.79
N VAL A 328 -19.06 -6.62 1.48
CA VAL A 328 -18.77 -8.03 1.81
C VAL A 328 -17.51 -8.57 1.12
N GLU A 329 -17.18 -8.07 -0.06
CA GLU A 329 -16.00 -8.48 -0.82
C GLU A 329 -14.69 -8.21 -0.08
N TYR A 330 -14.66 -7.19 0.80
CA TYR A 330 -13.48 -6.92 1.62
C TYR A 330 -13.12 -8.05 2.58
N LEU A 331 -14.03 -8.98 2.84
CA LEU A 331 -13.72 -10.16 3.63
C LEU A 331 -12.68 -11.08 2.95
N VAL A 332 -12.62 -11.06 1.61
CA VAL A 332 -11.76 -11.97 0.83
C VAL A 332 -10.78 -11.27 -0.11
N LEU A 333 -10.89 -9.95 -0.26
CA LEU A 333 -10.19 -9.22 -1.32
C LEU A 333 -8.66 -9.42 -1.25
N GLY A 334 -8.06 -9.34 -0.07
CA GLY A 334 -6.63 -9.56 0.11
C GLY A 334 -6.20 -11.01 -0.17
N ARG A 335 -7.06 -11.98 0.12
CA ARG A 335 -6.86 -13.40 -0.15
C ARG A 335 -6.80 -13.66 -1.66
N VAL A 336 -7.80 -13.15 -2.39
CA VAL A 336 -7.89 -13.26 -3.85
C VAL A 336 -6.73 -12.53 -4.52
N CYS A 337 -6.38 -11.33 -4.08
CA CYS A 337 -5.24 -10.60 -4.62
C CYS A 337 -3.92 -11.37 -4.49
N ARG A 338 -3.65 -11.97 -3.31
CA ARG A 338 -2.44 -12.79 -3.13
C ARG A 338 -2.41 -13.99 -4.06
N ARG A 339 -3.54 -14.68 -4.19
CA ARG A 339 -3.67 -15.85 -5.06
C ARG A 339 -3.44 -15.51 -6.52
N LEU A 340 -4.12 -14.49 -7.04
CA LEU A 340 -3.98 -14.03 -8.43
C LEU A 340 -2.56 -13.56 -8.74
N TRP A 341 -1.95 -12.79 -7.82
CA TRP A 341 -0.57 -12.37 -7.95
C TRP A 341 0.40 -13.55 -8.01
N ALA A 342 0.24 -14.50 -7.09
CA ALA A 342 1.14 -15.65 -7.01
C ALA A 342 1.08 -16.51 -8.28
N ILE A 343 -0.11 -16.83 -8.77
CA ILE A 343 -0.30 -17.62 -9.99
C ILE A 343 0.22 -16.84 -11.20
N GLY A 344 -0.14 -15.57 -11.36
CA GLY A 344 0.33 -14.72 -12.46
C GLY A 344 1.85 -14.60 -12.49
N MET A 345 2.48 -14.33 -11.34
CA MET A 345 3.94 -14.23 -11.25
C MET A 345 4.64 -15.56 -11.55
N ARG A 346 4.11 -16.69 -11.07
CA ARG A 346 4.68 -18.02 -11.36
C ARG A 346 4.53 -18.41 -12.81
N ASP A 347 3.31 -18.35 -13.34
CA ASP A 347 2.96 -19.02 -14.61
C ASP A 347 3.11 -18.10 -15.82
N ALA A 348 2.89 -16.77 -15.67
CA ALA A 348 3.09 -15.83 -16.77
C ALA A 348 4.50 -15.22 -16.82
N PHE A 349 5.17 -15.07 -15.66
CA PHE A 349 6.49 -14.42 -15.57
C PHE A 349 7.64 -15.35 -15.18
N GLY A 350 7.38 -16.60 -14.79
CA GLY A 350 8.40 -17.57 -14.37
C GLY A 350 9.10 -17.21 -13.04
N ALA A 351 8.42 -16.47 -12.17
CA ALA A 351 8.99 -15.95 -10.94
C ALA A 351 9.17 -17.04 -9.88
N ASN A 352 10.23 -16.91 -9.06
CA ASN A 352 10.48 -17.77 -7.92
C ASN A 352 9.50 -17.50 -6.74
N ALA A 353 9.49 -18.38 -5.74
CA ALA A 353 8.58 -18.29 -4.59
C ALA A 353 8.63 -16.94 -3.86
N LYS A 354 9.78 -16.27 -3.79
CA LYS A 354 9.93 -14.96 -3.16
C LYS A 354 9.17 -13.87 -3.92
N ALA A 355 9.23 -13.89 -5.24
CA ALA A 355 8.59 -12.91 -6.11
C ALA A 355 7.07 -13.14 -6.25
N GLN A 356 6.59 -14.35 -5.93
CA GLN A 356 5.18 -14.71 -5.91
C GLN A 356 4.42 -14.16 -4.67
N VAL A 357 5.13 -13.74 -3.62
CA VAL A 357 4.51 -13.23 -2.39
C VAL A 357 4.06 -11.79 -2.57
N LEU A 358 2.76 -11.56 -2.52
CA LEU A 358 2.19 -10.21 -2.49
C LEU A 358 2.25 -9.64 -1.06
N LYS A 359 2.92 -8.50 -0.90
CA LYS A 359 2.91 -7.74 0.35
C LYS A 359 1.81 -6.70 0.32
N LEU A 360 0.91 -6.79 1.29
CA LEU A 360 -0.30 -6.00 1.38
C LEU A 360 -0.24 -5.01 2.53
N HIS A 361 -0.41 -3.73 2.23
CA HIS A 361 -0.85 -2.71 3.17
C HIS A 361 -2.33 -2.45 2.98
N THR A 362 -3.09 -2.29 4.04
CA THR A 362 -4.50 -1.87 3.99
C THR A 362 -4.70 -0.59 4.78
N GLN A 363 -5.71 0.17 4.38
CA GLN A 363 -6.20 1.32 5.14
C GLN A 363 -7.73 1.23 5.20
N THR A 364 -8.31 1.58 6.34
CA THR A 364 -9.76 1.68 6.46
C THR A 364 -10.29 2.75 5.52
N SER A 365 -11.50 2.58 4.99
CA SER A 365 -12.04 3.43 3.93
C SER A 365 -12.36 4.85 4.40
N GLY A 366 -11.88 5.85 3.67
CA GLY A 366 -12.27 7.24 3.86
C GLY A 366 -13.73 7.49 3.45
N ARG A 367 -14.22 6.75 2.42
CA ARG A 367 -15.62 6.85 1.97
C ARG A 367 -16.66 6.43 3.00
N SER A 368 -16.29 5.61 3.97
CA SER A 368 -17.18 5.18 5.05
C SER A 368 -17.33 6.25 6.14
N LEU A 369 -16.42 7.23 6.19
CA LEU A 369 -16.41 8.26 7.21
C LEU A 369 -17.48 9.33 6.90
N ILE A 370 -18.41 9.50 7.82
CA ILE A 370 -19.55 10.40 7.67
C ILE A 370 -19.45 11.54 8.69
N ALA A 371 -19.68 12.78 8.22
CA ALA A 371 -19.66 13.96 9.09
C ALA A 371 -20.82 13.98 10.10
N ALA A 372 -22.02 13.57 9.66
CA ALA A 372 -23.16 13.45 10.56
C ALA A 372 -22.93 12.30 11.57
N GLU A 373 -23.15 12.59 12.87
CA GLU A 373 -22.92 11.61 13.96
C GLU A 373 -21.52 10.94 13.83
N PHE A 374 -20.50 11.75 13.61
CA PHE A 374 -19.16 11.28 13.24
C PHE A 374 -18.53 10.33 14.27
N GLN A 375 -19.00 10.29 15.50
CA GLN A 375 -18.56 9.30 16.51
C GLN A 375 -18.84 7.86 16.06
N ASN A 376 -19.87 7.63 15.24
CA ASN A 376 -20.15 6.32 14.65
C ASN A 376 -19.03 5.84 13.73
N ASN A 377 -18.17 6.75 13.26
CA ASN A 377 -16.99 6.39 12.46
C ASN A 377 -16.01 5.50 13.23
N LEU A 378 -15.94 5.61 14.57
CA LEU A 378 -15.13 4.70 15.39
C LEU A 378 -15.58 3.24 15.23
N THR A 379 -16.90 3.01 15.18
CA THR A 379 -17.45 1.66 14.95
C THR A 379 -17.21 1.19 13.51
N ARG A 380 -17.38 2.07 12.51
CA ARG A 380 -17.09 1.74 11.10
C ARG A 380 -15.65 1.33 10.93
N THR A 381 -14.72 2.16 11.42
CA THR A 381 -13.29 1.89 11.38
C THR A 381 -12.93 0.56 12.10
N ALA A 382 -13.56 0.26 13.24
CA ALA A 382 -13.31 -1.01 13.95
C ALA A 382 -13.73 -2.23 13.13
N VAL A 383 -14.86 -2.18 12.41
CA VAL A 383 -15.30 -3.26 11.50
C VAL A 383 -14.30 -3.42 10.35
N GLU A 384 -13.89 -2.32 9.71
CA GLU A 384 -12.94 -2.32 8.61
C GLU A 384 -11.55 -2.83 9.02
N LEU A 385 -11.10 -2.47 10.23
CA LEU A 385 -9.88 -3.03 10.82
C LEU A 385 -9.97 -4.54 11.00
N MET A 386 -11.11 -5.04 11.50
CA MET A 386 -11.33 -6.49 11.64
C MET A 386 -11.24 -7.19 10.29
N LEU A 387 -11.88 -6.65 9.24
CA LEU A 387 -11.81 -7.19 7.88
C LEU A 387 -10.37 -7.17 7.33
N SER A 388 -9.63 -6.08 7.59
CA SER A 388 -8.22 -5.95 7.19
C SER A 388 -7.35 -7.04 7.84
N TYR A 389 -7.52 -7.28 9.13
CA TYR A 389 -6.75 -8.30 9.84
C TYR A 389 -7.15 -9.73 9.48
N LEU A 390 -8.42 -9.98 9.17
CA LEU A 390 -8.88 -11.27 8.64
C LEU A 390 -8.27 -11.59 7.27
N ASN A 391 -7.90 -10.56 6.49
CA ASN A 391 -7.14 -10.71 5.26
C ASN A 391 -5.62 -10.89 5.48
N TYR A 392 -5.15 -10.92 6.72
CA TYR A 392 -3.71 -11.03 7.03
C TYR A 392 -2.87 -9.99 6.30
N THR A 393 -3.24 -8.71 6.46
CA THR A 393 -2.46 -7.59 5.93
C THR A 393 -1.10 -7.47 6.59
N ASN A 394 -0.05 -7.08 5.83
CA ASN A 394 1.30 -6.91 6.40
C ASN A 394 1.43 -5.63 7.23
N SER A 395 0.62 -4.63 6.92
CA SER A 395 0.47 -3.42 7.72
C SER A 395 -0.90 -2.80 7.49
N CYS A 396 -1.40 -2.07 8.49
CA CYS A 396 -2.71 -1.42 8.46
C CYS A 396 -2.61 0.01 8.97
N HIS A 397 -3.36 0.91 8.34
CA HIS A 397 -3.66 2.25 8.85
C HIS A 397 -5.15 2.36 9.15
N SER A 398 -5.49 3.00 10.26
CA SER A 398 -6.86 3.32 10.64
C SER A 398 -7.13 4.82 10.51
N ASN A 399 -8.16 5.17 9.75
CA ASN A 399 -8.60 6.55 9.60
C ASN A 399 -9.22 7.06 10.91
N SER A 400 -9.02 8.34 11.18
CA SER A 400 -9.57 8.99 12.37
C SER A 400 -11.04 9.39 12.14
N ALA A 401 -11.85 9.33 13.20
CA ALA A 401 -13.27 9.61 13.09
C ALA A 401 -13.58 11.06 12.65
N ASP A 402 -12.67 12.01 12.89
CA ASP A 402 -12.80 13.43 12.54
C ASP A 402 -12.25 13.81 11.16
N GLU A 403 -11.76 12.86 10.37
CA GLU A 403 -11.24 13.13 9.01
C GLU A 403 -12.24 13.79 8.05
N PRO A 404 -13.58 13.58 8.14
CA PRO A 404 -14.52 14.32 7.32
C PRO A 404 -14.49 15.84 7.50
N PHE A 405 -13.89 16.35 8.59
CA PHE A 405 -13.83 17.77 8.92
C PHE A 405 -12.45 18.39 8.76
N THR A 406 -11.40 17.65 9.11
CA THR A 406 -10.05 18.24 9.25
C THR A 406 -8.97 17.15 9.18
N THR A 407 -7.71 17.58 9.04
CA THR A 407 -6.58 16.72 9.39
C THR A 407 -6.75 16.20 10.81
N PRO A 408 -6.52 14.89 11.08
CA PRO A 408 -6.80 14.28 12.36
C PRO A 408 -6.27 15.06 13.57
N THR A 409 -7.17 15.32 14.53
CA THR A 409 -6.75 15.87 15.82
C THR A 409 -6.01 14.82 16.65
N GLU A 410 -5.23 15.24 17.64
CA GLU A 410 -4.48 14.31 18.51
C GLU A 410 -5.40 13.29 19.19
N LYS A 411 -6.55 13.74 19.68
CA LYS A 411 -7.54 12.88 20.33
C LYS A 411 -8.00 11.75 19.41
N TYR A 412 -8.45 12.06 18.21
CA TYR A 412 -9.02 11.06 17.31
C TYR A 412 -7.94 10.23 16.61
N ALA A 413 -6.75 10.77 16.35
CA ALA A 413 -5.60 10.00 15.92
C ALA A 413 -5.17 8.95 16.96
N THR A 414 -5.21 9.30 18.25
CA THR A 414 -4.95 8.37 19.35
C THR A 414 -6.03 7.28 19.41
N LEU A 415 -7.31 7.63 19.29
CA LEU A 415 -8.41 6.64 19.29
C LEU A 415 -8.32 5.69 18.09
N ALA A 416 -7.94 6.19 16.91
CA ALA A 416 -7.72 5.36 15.73
C ALA A 416 -6.58 4.34 15.96
N SER A 417 -5.50 4.76 16.62
CA SER A 417 -4.40 3.87 17.05
C SER A 417 -4.87 2.83 18.06
N HIS A 418 -5.63 3.28 19.09
CA HIS A 418 -6.15 2.37 20.11
C HIS A 418 -7.11 1.34 19.52
N GLY A 419 -7.89 1.68 18.48
CA GLY A 419 -8.73 0.70 17.77
C GLY A 419 -7.93 -0.48 17.24
N GLN A 420 -6.76 -0.24 16.67
CA GLN A 420 -5.84 -1.31 16.22
C GLN A 420 -5.32 -2.13 17.42
N SER A 421 -4.86 -1.48 18.48
CA SER A 421 -4.35 -2.15 19.68
C SER A 421 -5.42 -2.98 20.39
N ILE A 422 -6.67 -2.50 20.47
CA ILE A 422 -7.79 -3.26 21.03
C ILE A 422 -7.97 -4.56 20.26
N ILE A 423 -7.99 -4.53 18.93
CA ILE A 423 -8.17 -5.74 18.12
C ILE A 423 -6.96 -6.67 18.23
N MET A 424 -5.74 -6.14 18.19
CA MET A 424 -4.52 -6.94 18.14
C MET A 424 -4.07 -7.41 19.53
N GLU A 425 -4.17 -6.56 20.55
CA GLU A 425 -3.59 -6.83 21.86
C GLU A 425 -4.63 -7.22 22.91
N GLU A 426 -5.72 -6.45 23.04
CA GLU A 426 -6.72 -6.65 24.08
C GLU A 426 -7.64 -7.82 23.75
N SER A 427 -8.15 -7.92 22.51
CA SER A 427 -9.00 -9.04 22.12
C SER A 427 -8.25 -10.37 22.01
N GLY A 428 -6.97 -10.32 21.67
CA GLY A 428 -6.14 -11.51 21.46
C GLY A 428 -6.54 -12.42 20.30
N VAL A 429 -7.55 -12.02 19.50
CA VAL A 429 -8.14 -12.85 18.42
C VAL A 429 -7.08 -13.39 17.46
N PHE A 430 -6.11 -12.57 17.09
CA PHE A 430 -5.08 -12.95 16.10
C PHE A 430 -3.77 -13.46 16.72
N LYS A 431 -3.59 -13.35 18.04
CA LYS A 431 -2.34 -13.72 18.72
C LYS A 431 -2.18 -15.21 18.94
N HIS A 432 -3.29 -15.93 19.10
CA HIS A 432 -3.27 -17.32 19.53
C HIS A 432 -3.42 -18.30 18.37
N MET A 433 -4.17 -17.94 17.34
CA MET A 433 -4.52 -18.83 16.26
C MET A 433 -4.55 -18.11 14.91
N MET A 434 -3.90 -18.68 13.91
CA MET A 434 -4.00 -18.24 12.50
C MET A 434 -5.03 -19.05 11.74
N ASN A 435 -5.42 -18.47 10.59
CA ASN A 435 -6.27 -19.14 9.60
C ASN A 435 -7.66 -19.54 10.09
N MET A 436 -8.25 -18.73 10.98
CA MET A 436 -9.53 -19.02 11.63
C MET A 436 -10.68 -19.34 10.67
N PHE A 437 -10.64 -18.81 9.46
CA PHE A 437 -11.67 -19.01 8.43
C PHE A 437 -11.19 -19.83 7.23
N GLY A 438 -9.98 -20.39 7.29
CA GLY A 438 -9.46 -21.22 6.19
C GLY A 438 -10.37 -22.43 5.93
N GLY A 439 -10.76 -22.60 4.66
CA GLY A 439 -11.66 -23.67 4.24
C GLY A 439 -13.14 -23.43 4.57
N ALA A 440 -13.53 -22.27 5.10
CA ALA A 440 -14.92 -21.95 5.37
C ALA A 440 -15.72 -21.88 4.05
N PRO A 441 -16.83 -22.64 3.88
CA PRO A 441 -17.55 -22.72 2.60
C PRO A 441 -18.04 -21.37 2.07
N GLY A 442 -18.50 -20.48 2.95
CA GLY A 442 -18.96 -19.14 2.54
C GLY A 442 -17.83 -18.27 2.01
N LEU A 443 -16.62 -18.37 2.57
CA LEU A 443 -15.46 -17.65 2.05
C LEU A 443 -15.01 -18.20 0.70
N LEU A 444 -15.00 -19.52 0.53
CA LEU A 444 -14.63 -20.15 -0.75
C LEU A 444 -15.54 -19.69 -1.89
N ILE A 445 -16.85 -19.67 -1.66
CA ILE A 445 -17.81 -19.18 -2.66
C ILE A 445 -17.54 -17.71 -3.00
N LEU A 446 -17.33 -16.88 -1.99
CA LEU A 446 -17.07 -15.45 -2.19
C LEU A 446 -15.73 -15.22 -2.91
N GLU A 447 -14.67 -15.94 -2.53
CA GLU A 447 -13.36 -15.89 -3.20
C GLU A 447 -13.49 -16.23 -4.69
N GLN A 448 -14.20 -17.31 -5.04
CA GLN A 448 -14.42 -17.73 -6.42
C GLN A 448 -15.18 -16.69 -7.24
N GLN A 449 -16.22 -16.07 -6.67
CA GLN A 449 -17.00 -15.03 -7.37
C GLN A 449 -16.17 -13.75 -7.57
N VAL A 450 -15.43 -13.31 -6.55
CA VAL A 450 -14.55 -12.13 -6.65
C VAL A 450 -13.42 -12.38 -7.64
N GLU A 451 -12.78 -13.56 -7.60
CA GLU A 451 -11.75 -13.94 -8.57
C GLU A 451 -12.26 -13.90 -10.00
N LYS A 452 -13.40 -14.57 -10.26
CA LYS A 452 -14.04 -14.58 -11.58
C LYS A 452 -14.33 -13.17 -12.09
N ALA A 453 -14.81 -12.29 -11.22
CA ALA A 453 -15.11 -10.91 -11.57
C ALA A 453 -13.83 -10.11 -11.90
N ILE A 454 -12.75 -10.30 -11.15
CA ILE A 454 -11.44 -9.67 -11.44
C ILE A 454 -10.88 -10.16 -12.78
N LEU A 455 -10.93 -11.46 -13.06
CA LEU A 455 -10.45 -12.03 -14.33
C LEU A 455 -11.25 -11.52 -15.53
N ALA A 456 -12.56 -11.27 -15.37
CA ALA A 456 -13.36 -10.65 -16.41
C ALA A 456 -12.85 -9.24 -16.76
N VAL A 457 -12.50 -8.43 -15.74
CA VAL A 457 -11.89 -7.10 -15.95
C VAL A 457 -10.51 -7.21 -16.61
N PHE A 458 -9.69 -8.21 -16.25
CA PHE A 458 -8.40 -8.43 -16.91
C PHE A 458 -8.58 -8.71 -18.41
N ARG A 459 -9.51 -9.58 -18.79
CA ARG A 459 -9.82 -9.89 -20.19
C ARG A 459 -10.34 -8.67 -20.94
N GLU A 460 -11.22 -7.89 -20.31
CA GLU A 460 -11.74 -6.65 -20.91
C GLU A 460 -10.59 -5.67 -21.20
N MET A 461 -9.67 -5.44 -20.24
CA MET A 461 -8.51 -4.59 -20.47
C MET A 461 -7.52 -5.17 -21.49
N ASP A 462 -7.36 -6.49 -21.53
CA ASP A 462 -6.49 -7.14 -22.53
C ASP A 462 -7.00 -6.90 -23.96
N THR A 463 -8.32 -6.98 -24.18
CA THR A 463 -8.94 -6.66 -25.49
C THR A 463 -8.74 -5.21 -25.92
N LEU A 464 -8.55 -4.30 -24.96
CA LEU A 464 -8.24 -2.90 -25.21
C LEU A 464 -6.75 -2.63 -25.47
N GLY A 465 -5.90 -3.67 -25.37
CA GLY A 465 -4.45 -3.58 -25.57
C GLY A 465 -3.65 -3.42 -24.26
N GLY A 466 -4.25 -3.73 -23.12
CA GLY A 466 -3.64 -3.68 -21.79
C GLY A 466 -3.86 -2.37 -21.05
N VAL A 467 -3.21 -2.22 -19.88
CA VAL A 467 -3.48 -1.11 -18.95
C VAL A 467 -3.24 0.25 -19.59
N LEU A 468 -2.14 0.45 -20.31
CA LEU A 468 -1.79 1.76 -20.89
C LEU A 468 -2.75 2.14 -22.02
N ALA A 469 -3.06 1.21 -22.94
CA ALA A 469 -4.00 1.46 -24.01
C ALA A 469 -5.45 1.65 -23.51
N ALA A 470 -5.85 0.89 -22.48
CA ALA A 470 -7.14 1.08 -21.82
C ALA A 470 -7.23 2.44 -21.12
N GLN A 471 -6.10 2.92 -20.57
CA GLN A 471 -6.01 4.23 -19.93
C GLN A 471 -6.11 5.37 -20.94
N GLU A 472 -5.48 5.27 -22.11
CA GLU A 472 -5.64 6.23 -23.22
C GLU A 472 -7.10 6.31 -23.70
N GLN A 473 -7.82 5.19 -23.63
CA GLN A 473 -9.25 5.10 -23.93
C GLN A 473 -10.15 5.51 -22.74
N ARG A 474 -9.57 5.98 -21.63
CA ARG A 474 -10.26 6.37 -20.40
C ARG A 474 -11.07 5.23 -19.72
N TYR A 475 -10.82 3.98 -20.07
CA TYR A 475 -11.59 2.84 -19.58
C TYR A 475 -11.66 2.81 -18.04
N GLN A 476 -10.51 2.78 -17.35
CA GLN A 476 -10.47 2.68 -15.89
C GLN A 476 -11.19 3.88 -15.24
N ARG A 477 -10.92 5.09 -15.70
CA ARG A 477 -11.55 6.30 -15.17
C ARG A 477 -13.07 6.30 -15.35
N SER A 478 -13.57 5.92 -16.52
CA SER A 478 -15.01 5.82 -16.78
C SER A 478 -15.67 4.78 -15.88
N LYS A 479 -15.06 3.61 -15.72
CA LYS A 479 -15.57 2.56 -14.82
C LYS A 479 -15.63 3.00 -13.36
N ILE A 480 -14.62 3.73 -12.88
CA ILE A 480 -14.58 4.29 -11.53
C ILE A 480 -15.70 5.32 -11.35
N GLN A 481 -15.88 6.23 -12.31
CA GLN A 481 -16.94 7.26 -12.26
C GLN A 481 -18.34 6.65 -12.31
N GLU A 482 -18.57 5.66 -13.18
CA GLU A 482 -19.84 4.92 -13.26
C GLU A 482 -20.18 4.25 -11.93
N ALA A 483 -19.21 3.57 -11.33
CA ALA A 483 -19.38 2.90 -10.04
C ALA A 483 -19.64 3.91 -8.90
N GLY A 484 -18.89 5.02 -8.85
CA GLY A 484 -19.10 6.09 -7.87
C GLY A 484 -20.49 6.70 -7.98
N HIS A 485 -20.94 6.99 -9.19
CA HIS A 485 -22.29 7.51 -9.42
C HIS A 485 -23.38 6.52 -9.01
N ALA A 486 -23.20 5.22 -9.29
CA ALA A 486 -24.12 4.18 -8.86
C ALA A 486 -24.18 4.08 -7.32
N TYR A 487 -23.04 4.19 -6.65
CA TYR A 487 -22.95 4.22 -5.19
C TYR A 487 -23.70 5.42 -4.59
N GLU A 488 -23.49 6.62 -5.13
CA GLU A 488 -24.20 7.83 -4.70
C GLU A 488 -25.71 7.69 -4.87
N LYS A 489 -26.18 7.16 -6.00
CA LYS A 489 -27.62 6.90 -6.24
C LYS A 489 -28.22 5.97 -5.20
N GLN A 490 -27.51 4.93 -4.78
CA GLN A 490 -27.96 4.03 -3.72
C GLN A 490 -28.10 4.75 -2.38
N ILE A 491 -27.18 5.67 -2.04
CA ILE A 491 -27.28 6.49 -0.83
C ILE A 491 -28.48 7.43 -0.90
N TYR A 492 -28.63 8.17 -1.99
CA TYR A 492 -29.73 9.13 -2.17
C TYR A 492 -31.10 8.45 -2.18
N SER A 493 -31.24 7.29 -2.78
CA SER A 493 -32.50 6.52 -2.79
C SER A 493 -32.79 5.80 -1.47
N GLY A 494 -31.84 5.71 -0.56
CA GLY A 494 -31.93 4.92 0.67
C GLY A 494 -31.76 3.42 0.48
N ALA A 495 -31.48 2.94 -0.74
CA ALA A 495 -31.19 1.54 -1.01
C ALA A 495 -29.92 1.07 -0.28
N ARG A 496 -28.93 1.97 -0.11
CA ARG A 496 -27.79 1.78 0.77
C ARG A 496 -28.00 2.57 2.05
N PRO A 497 -28.30 1.91 3.18
CA PRO A 497 -28.47 2.59 4.46
C PRO A 497 -27.13 3.09 5.02
N ILE A 498 -27.06 4.34 5.38
CA ILE A 498 -25.94 4.95 6.12
C ILE A 498 -26.51 5.50 7.42
N ILE A 499 -26.11 4.88 8.52
CA ILE A 499 -26.58 5.25 9.86
C ILE A 499 -26.13 6.68 10.20
N GLY A 500 -27.07 7.48 10.70
CA GLY A 500 -26.84 8.90 10.99
C GLY A 500 -26.95 9.82 9.77
N LEU A 501 -26.93 9.29 8.53
CA LEU A 501 -27.03 10.09 7.31
C LEU A 501 -28.41 9.97 6.62
N ASN A 502 -28.80 8.77 6.21
CA ASN A 502 -30.08 8.51 5.53
C ASN A 502 -30.98 7.54 6.30
N LYS A 503 -30.48 6.90 7.37
CA LYS A 503 -31.21 6.03 8.27
C LYS A 503 -30.87 6.37 9.72
N TYR A 504 -31.88 6.42 10.60
CA TYR A 504 -31.77 6.76 12.03
C TYR A 504 -31.06 8.10 12.26
N LYS A 505 -31.46 9.13 11.51
CA LYS A 505 -30.93 10.49 11.65
C LYS A 505 -31.20 11.07 13.03
N SER A 506 -30.20 11.74 13.60
CA SER A 506 -30.39 12.62 14.74
C SER A 506 -30.78 14.02 14.29
N ASP A 507 -31.59 14.70 15.07
CA ASP A 507 -31.90 16.12 14.89
C ASP A 507 -30.87 17.04 15.56
N GLU A 508 -29.81 16.46 16.15
CA GLU A 508 -28.73 17.24 16.76
C GLU A 508 -27.91 17.98 15.69
N PRO A 509 -27.51 19.22 15.95
CA PRO A 509 -26.67 19.97 15.03
C PRO A 509 -25.31 19.28 14.86
N MET A 510 -24.73 19.36 13.64
CA MET A 510 -23.37 18.87 13.41
C MET A 510 -22.41 19.52 14.41
N PRO A 511 -21.51 18.74 15.05
CA PRO A 511 -20.55 19.28 15.98
C PRO A 511 -19.57 20.21 15.28
N SER A 512 -19.19 21.29 15.95
CA SER A 512 -18.09 22.15 15.50
C SER A 512 -16.76 21.48 15.85
N VAL A 513 -15.99 21.09 14.85
CA VAL A 513 -14.64 20.52 15.03
C VAL A 513 -13.60 21.60 14.68
N PRO A 514 -12.65 21.91 15.57
CA PRO A 514 -11.59 22.87 15.27
C PRO A 514 -10.75 22.38 14.06
N LEU A 515 -10.61 23.23 13.05
CA LEU A 515 -9.80 22.91 11.88
C LEU A 515 -8.31 23.06 12.21
N ALA A 516 -7.53 22.02 11.91
CA ALA A 516 -6.07 22.11 11.96
C ALA A 516 -5.59 22.96 10.79
N ARG A 517 -4.98 24.11 11.07
CA ARG A 517 -4.46 25.04 10.05
C ARG A 517 -3.03 25.44 10.37
N THR A 518 -2.22 25.57 9.34
CA THR A 518 -0.87 26.10 9.46
C THR A 518 -0.90 27.62 9.57
N SER A 519 -0.27 28.17 10.60
CA SER A 519 -0.31 29.63 10.80
C SER A 519 0.43 30.37 9.67
N PRO A 520 -0.05 31.58 9.28
CA PRO A 520 0.62 32.38 8.24
C PRO A 520 2.09 32.71 8.59
N LYS A 521 2.44 32.74 9.87
CA LYS A 521 3.83 32.92 10.32
C LYS A 521 4.69 31.72 9.94
N LYS A 522 4.20 30.50 10.12
CA LYS A 522 4.93 29.28 9.73
C LYS A 522 5.05 29.18 8.21
N GLN A 523 4.00 29.48 7.47
CA GLN A 523 4.04 29.48 6.01
C GLN A 523 5.11 30.43 5.46
N ARG A 524 5.18 31.66 6.00
CA ARG A 524 6.25 32.62 5.65
C ARG A 524 7.64 32.12 6.03
N LEU A 525 7.78 31.51 7.20
CA LEU A 525 9.06 30.93 7.64
C LEU A 525 9.56 29.85 6.67
N GLN A 526 8.69 29.01 6.13
CA GLN A 526 9.08 28.02 5.12
C GLN A 526 9.62 28.71 3.85
N VAL A 527 8.94 29.74 3.36
CA VAL A 527 9.39 30.53 2.20
C VAL A 527 10.75 31.21 2.48
N GLU A 528 10.96 31.76 3.67
CA GLU A 528 12.23 32.38 4.07
C GLU A 528 13.38 31.36 4.04
N ARG A 529 13.16 30.17 4.60
CA ARG A 529 14.13 29.06 4.60
C ARG A 529 14.48 28.60 3.20
N LEU A 530 13.49 28.42 2.36
CA LEU A 530 13.67 28.05 0.96
C LEU A 530 14.52 29.09 0.22
N ARG A 531 14.20 30.38 0.36
CA ARG A 531 14.96 31.47 -0.27
C ARG A 531 16.41 31.50 0.22
N ALA A 532 16.64 31.26 1.51
CA ALA A 532 17.98 31.15 2.08
C ALA A 532 18.75 29.97 1.48
N PHE A 533 18.12 28.81 1.31
CA PHE A 533 18.71 27.63 0.67
C PHE A 533 19.07 27.92 -0.80
N LYS A 534 18.15 28.48 -1.58
CA LYS A 534 18.40 28.88 -2.98
C LYS A 534 19.57 29.86 -3.10
N LYS A 535 19.63 30.86 -2.20
CA LYS A 535 20.72 31.86 -2.17
C LYS A 535 22.08 31.21 -1.82
N LYS A 536 22.11 30.31 -0.83
CA LYS A 536 23.31 29.55 -0.42
C LYS A 536 23.89 28.74 -1.59
N ASN A 537 23.02 28.16 -2.40
CA ASN A 537 23.38 27.24 -3.48
C ASN A 537 23.39 27.86 -4.89
N ALA A 538 23.20 29.18 -5.00
CA ALA A 538 23.05 29.88 -6.28
C ALA A 538 24.19 29.66 -7.29
N LYS A 539 25.42 29.36 -6.82
CA LYS A 539 26.56 29.05 -7.68
C LYS A 539 26.64 27.59 -8.12
N LYS A 540 26.06 26.65 -7.37
CA LYS A 540 26.17 25.20 -7.60
C LYS A 540 24.94 24.63 -8.32
N SER A 541 23.76 25.19 -8.06
CA SER A 541 22.51 24.67 -8.59
C SER A 541 22.42 24.71 -10.13
N PRO A 542 22.96 25.71 -10.87
CA PRO A 542 22.89 25.69 -12.35
C PRO A 542 23.65 24.49 -12.95
N ASP A 543 24.85 24.18 -12.44
CA ASP A 543 25.64 23.05 -12.94
C ASP A 543 24.98 21.71 -12.60
N ALA A 544 24.37 21.59 -11.43
CA ALA A 544 23.65 20.38 -11.02
C ALA A 544 22.39 20.17 -11.89
N LEU A 545 21.62 21.21 -12.16
CA LEU A 545 20.46 21.17 -13.06
C LEU A 545 20.86 20.84 -14.49
N GLN A 546 21.97 21.41 -14.99
CA GLN A 546 22.46 21.08 -16.33
C GLN A 546 22.87 19.60 -16.47
N LYS A 547 23.50 19.01 -15.44
CA LYS A 547 23.81 17.58 -15.40
C LYS A 547 22.54 16.74 -15.42
N LEU A 548 21.56 17.09 -14.56
CA LEU A 548 20.27 16.42 -14.52
C LEU A 548 19.55 16.49 -15.88
N GLU A 549 19.54 17.65 -16.52
CA GLU A 549 18.98 17.84 -17.86
C GLU A 549 19.64 16.92 -18.89
N ASN A 550 20.97 16.85 -18.89
CA ASN A 550 21.73 15.99 -19.82
C ASN A 550 21.40 14.50 -19.61
N VAL A 551 21.28 14.05 -18.35
CA VAL A 551 20.90 12.68 -18.02
C VAL A 551 19.46 12.40 -18.43
N ALA A 552 18.54 13.34 -18.20
CA ALA A 552 17.13 13.20 -18.56
C ALA A 552 16.91 13.18 -20.08
N ARG A 553 17.69 13.94 -20.86
CA ARG A 553 17.68 13.91 -22.34
C ARG A 553 18.32 12.65 -22.92
N GLY A 554 19.26 12.05 -22.20
CA GLY A 554 19.95 10.82 -22.59
C GLY A 554 19.25 9.56 -22.05
N ASN A 555 20.00 8.45 -22.06
CA ASN A 555 19.55 7.15 -21.56
C ASN A 555 20.09 6.84 -20.14
N GLY A 556 20.64 7.85 -19.44
CA GLY A 556 21.14 7.68 -18.08
C GLY A 556 20.02 7.49 -17.07
N ASN A 557 20.36 6.90 -15.92
CA ASN A 557 19.42 6.74 -14.81
C ASN A 557 19.22 8.10 -14.10
N VAL A 558 18.02 8.69 -14.26
CA VAL A 558 17.67 10.00 -13.70
C VAL A 558 17.70 9.99 -12.17
N PHE A 559 17.28 8.89 -11.54
CA PHE A 559 17.27 8.80 -10.08
C PHE A 559 18.68 8.82 -9.48
N ALA A 560 19.65 8.19 -10.13
CA ALA A 560 21.04 8.22 -9.70
C ALA A 560 21.60 9.65 -9.66
N GLU A 561 21.26 10.50 -10.65
CA GLU A 561 21.67 11.91 -10.68
C GLU A 561 20.91 12.75 -9.66
N LEU A 562 19.63 12.46 -9.42
CA LEU A 562 18.84 13.18 -8.43
C LEU A 562 19.47 13.16 -7.02
N ILE A 563 20.14 12.07 -6.63
CA ILE A 563 20.78 11.95 -5.30
C ILE A 563 21.81 13.04 -5.06
N SER A 564 22.53 13.48 -6.09
CA SER A 564 23.46 14.60 -6.02
C SER A 564 22.79 15.95 -6.22
N THR A 565 21.78 16.00 -7.07
CA THR A 565 21.09 17.24 -7.43
C THR A 565 20.32 17.84 -6.25
N VAL A 566 19.66 17.00 -5.42
CA VAL A 566 18.88 17.44 -4.25
C VAL A 566 19.71 18.09 -3.15
N GLU A 567 21.03 17.89 -3.16
CA GLU A 567 21.94 18.53 -2.20
C GLU A 567 21.99 20.06 -2.37
N VAL A 568 21.72 20.56 -3.57
CA VAL A 568 21.90 21.98 -3.92
C VAL A 568 20.71 22.60 -4.64
N CYS A 569 19.69 21.79 -5.00
CA CYS A 569 18.50 22.25 -5.70
C CYS A 569 17.23 21.94 -4.88
N SER A 570 16.25 22.85 -4.95
CA SER A 570 14.93 22.65 -4.36
C SER A 570 14.06 21.73 -5.22
N LEU A 571 12.96 21.23 -4.63
CA LEU A 571 11.95 20.42 -5.31
C LEU A 571 11.44 21.10 -6.59
N GLY A 572 11.02 22.36 -6.49
CA GLY A 572 10.49 23.13 -7.64
C GLY A 572 11.53 23.38 -8.72
N GLN A 573 12.81 23.65 -8.36
CA GLN A 573 13.89 23.80 -9.36
C GLN A 573 14.10 22.50 -10.15
N ILE A 574 14.11 21.35 -9.48
CA ILE A 574 14.27 20.04 -10.11
C ILE A 574 13.06 19.72 -10.99
N THR A 575 11.86 19.94 -10.48
CA THR A 575 10.61 19.70 -11.23
C THR A 575 10.54 20.58 -12.49
N ALA A 576 10.91 21.85 -12.39
CA ALA A 576 10.97 22.76 -13.53
C ALA A 576 12.00 22.30 -14.58
N CYS A 577 13.18 21.88 -14.14
CA CYS A 577 14.23 21.33 -15.01
C CYS A 577 13.72 20.11 -15.78
N LEU A 578 13.17 19.12 -15.10
CA LEU A 578 12.63 17.92 -15.74
C LEU A 578 11.46 18.24 -16.66
N THR A 579 10.56 19.15 -16.25
CA THR A 579 9.44 19.60 -17.09
C THR A 579 9.91 20.25 -18.41
N ASN A 580 11.01 21.01 -18.38
CA ASN A 580 11.58 21.60 -19.58
C ASN A 580 12.13 20.54 -20.55
N VAL A 581 12.52 19.36 -20.03
CA VAL A 581 13.02 18.26 -20.86
C VAL A 581 11.89 17.43 -21.46
N VAL A 582 10.93 17.00 -20.60
CA VAL A 582 9.93 16.00 -20.99
C VAL A 582 8.54 16.58 -21.23
N GLY A 583 8.31 17.84 -20.90
CA GLY A 583 7.02 18.51 -20.98
C GLY A 583 6.18 18.33 -19.71
N LYS A 584 5.01 18.98 -19.70
CA LYS A 584 3.99 18.84 -18.65
C LYS A 584 2.92 17.85 -19.07
N PHE A 585 2.38 17.12 -18.09
CA PHE A 585 1.17 16.34 -18.32
C PHE A 585 0.02 17.28 -18.76
N ARG A 586 -0.69 16.85 -19.79
CA ARG A 586 -1.91 17.51 -20.25
C ARG A 586 -3.04 16.50 -20.10
N PRO A 587 -4.02 16.76 -19.22
CA PRO A 587 -5.20 15.91 -19.14
C PRO A 587 -5.88 15.87 -20.52
N MET A 588 -6.23 14.70 -20.99
CA MET A 588 -7.12 14.59 -22.15
C MET A 588 -8.49 15.11 -21.71
N VAL A 589 -8.95 16.19 -22.34
CA VAL A 589 -10.24 16.85 -22.06
C VAL A 589 -11.38 16.05 -22.67
#